data_fd4713b7aa7235736f3e05728345300b
#
_entry.id   fd4713b7aa7235736f3e05728345300b
#
_cell.length_a   1.000
_cell.length_b   1.000
_cell.length_c   1.000
_cell.angle_alpha   90.00
_cell.angle_beta   90.00
_cell.angle_gamma   90.00
#
_symmetry.space_group_name_H-M   'P 1'
#
loop_
_entity.id
_entity.type
_entity.pdbx_description
1 polymer ?
#
loop_
_entity_poly.entity_id
_entity_poly.type
_entity_poly.pdbx_seq_one_letter_code
_entity_poly.pdbx_strand_id
1 'polypeptide(L)'
;MAFSTNLLICICIFILFILHFYLEYIFLKKFQENFDSSRDAFFNKIDRIYYINLQHRQDRKDEFLNNFSLKDEAKIHRIDAVHTNEFGAIGCFKSHIKALEMALADSNNPNDIVLICEDDLYIKDIFYCNRILDWALDVLPDWDVIMLSHNTHKFNHTPYSTRNSENIIQVTHSATASGYLMKCSYVPKLLEIYKRDDAEYEKTKEFKIEYINDVSWIELQKKDKWFAFVPTIAIQRRSYSDIQKGVVDYGI
;
A
#
# COMPACT_ATOMS: atom_id res chain seq x y z
N MET A 1 -51.32 -29.98 32.97
CA MET A 1 -50.34 -28.95 33.38
C MET A 1 -48.97 -29.12 32.72
N ALA A 2 -48.45 -30.33 32.47
CA ALA A 2 -47.11 -30.51 31.84
C ALA A 2 -46.93 -29.93 30.42
N PHE A 3 -48.02 -29.89 29.64
CA PHE A 3 -47.99 -29.35 28.27
C PHE A 3 -47.73 -27.83 28.20
N SER A 4 -48.18 -27.07 29.20
CA SER A 4 -47.97 -25.61 29.23
C SER A 4 -46.56 -25.21 29.60
N THR A 5 -45.87 -26.01 30.44
CA THR A 5 -44.51 -25.75 30.87
C THR A 5 -43.51 -26.02 29.72
N ASN A 6 -43.69 -27.11 28.98
CA ASN A 6 -42.86 -27.41 27.82
C ASN A 6 -43.03 -26.38 26.69
N LEU A 7 -44.25 -25.88 26.47
CA LEU A 7 -44.49 -24.82 25.48
C LEU A 7 -43.76 -23.51 25.89
N LEU A 8 -43.80 -23.14 27.17
CA LEU A 8 -43.12 -21.97 27.69
C LEU A 8 -41.61 -22.05 27.52
N ILE A 9 -41.02 -23.25 27.81
CA ILE A 9 -39.58 -23.49 27.60
C ILE A 9 -39.23 -23.37 26.12
N CYS A 10 -40.02 -23.93 25.20
CA CYS A 10 -39.78 -23.81 23.77
C CYS A 10 -39.84 -22.34 23.30
N ILE A 11 -40.80 -21.56 23.79
CA ILE A 11 -40.91 -20.13 23.49
C ILE A 11 -39.68 -19.38 24.02
N CYS A 12 -39.22 -19.64 25.24
CA CYS A 12 -38.03 -19.02 25.81
C CYS A 12 -36.79 -19.34 24.99
N ILE A 13 -36.60 -20.61 24.59
CA ILE A 13 -35.44 -21.00 23.73
C ILE A 13 -35.53 -20.27 22.39
N PHE A 14 -36.68 -20.17 21.78
CA PHE A 14 -36.88 -19.49 20.50
C PHE A 14 -36.56 -17.97 20.62
N ILE A 15 -37.01 -17.33 21.71
CA ILE A 15 -36.69 -15.92 21.98
C ILE A 15 -35.19 -15.72 22.19
N LEU A 16 -34.52 -16.60 22.95
CA LEU A 16 -33.08 -16.54 23.14
C LEU A 16 -32.32 -16.72 21.82
N PHE A 17 -32.80 -17.59 20.94
CA PHE A 17 -32.23 -17.82 19.62
C PHE A 17 -32.35 -16.54 18.76
N ILE A 18 -33.55 -15.94 18.70
CA ILE A 18 -33.74 -14.66 17.98
C ILE A 18 -32.86 -13.55 18.56
N LEU A 19 -32.76 -13.46 19.89
CA LEU A 19 -31.94 -12.47 20.54
C LEU A 19 -30.46 -12.64 20.21
N HIS A 20 -29.99 -13.89 20.16
CA HIS A 20 -28.61 -14.20 19.77
C HIS A 20 -28.29 -13.70 18.35
N PHE A 21 -29.13 -14.05 17.36
CA PHE A 21 -28.92 -13.56 15.99
C PHE A 21 -29.05 -12.06 15.85
N TYR A 22 -29.94 -11.43 16.63
CA TYR A 22 -30.07 -9.98 16.64
C TYR A 22 -28.83 -9.29 17.22
N LEU A 23 -28.25 -9.84 18.28
CA LEU A 23 -27.01 -9.33 18.85
C LEU A 23 -25.81 -9.52 17.91
N GLU A 24 -25.72 -10.67 17.25
CA GLU A 24 -24.70 -10.90 16.21
C GLU A 24 -24.85 -9.91 15.04
N TYR A 25 -26.06 -9.69 14.58
CA TYR A 25 -26.34 -8.69 13.52
C TYR A 25 -25.88 -7.28 13.93
N ILE A 26 -26.22 -6.84 15.15
CA ILE A 26 -25.78 -5.53 15.67
C ILE A 26 -24.26 -5.46 15.75
N PHE A 27 -23.64 -6.52 16.24
CA PHE A 27 -22.18 -6.59 16.35
C PHE A 27 -21.51 -6.48 14.98
N LEU A 28 -21.96 -7.28 14.02
CA LEU A 28 -21.43 -7.26 12.65
C LEU A 28 -21.64 -5.90 11.98
N LYS A 29 -22.82 -5.30 12.15
CA LYS A 29 -23.12 -3.96 11.61
C LYS A 29 -22.18 -2.91 12.19
N LYS A 30 -22.00 -2.88 13.51
CA LYS A 30 -21.11 -1.94 14.19
C LYS A 30 -19.63 -2.16 13.79
N PHE A 31 -19.23 -3.43 13.63
CA PHE A 31 -17.91 -3.77 13.14
C PHE A 31 -17.67 -3.22 11.73
N GLN A 32 -18.64 -3.41 10.82
CA GLN A 32 -18.57 -2.89 9.46
C GLN A 32 -18.51 -1.35 9.43
N GLU A 33 -19.33 -0.66 10.22
CA GLU A 33 -19.31 0.81 10.33
C GLU A 33 -17.96 1.32 10.81
N ASN A 34 -17.35 0.68 11.81
CA ASN A 34 -16.02 1.03 12.30
C ASN A 34 -14.93 0.75 11.25
N PHE A 35 -15.03 -0.38 10.55
CA PHE A 35 -14.10 -0.74 9.47
C PHE A 35 -14.15 0.30 8.35
N ASP A 36 -15.33 0.64 7.88
CA ASP A 36 -15.54 1.65 6.84
C ASP A 36 -14.99 3.01 7.26
N SER A 37 -15.26 3.44 8.51
CA SER A 37 -14.73 4.68 9.05
C SER A 37 -13.20 4.71 9.10
N SER A 38 -12.56 3.64 9.55
CA SER A 38 -11.09 3.55 9.62
C SER A 38 -10.45 3.53 8.25
N ARG A 39 -11.06 2.82 7.30
CA ARG A 39 -10.62 2.80 5.91
C ARG A 39 -10.72 4.19 5.28
N ASP A 40 -11.86 4.84 5.42
CA ASP A 40 -12.09 6.18 4.86
C ASP A 40 -11.10 7.19 5.50
N ALA A 41 -10.80 7.07 6.80
CA ALA A 41 -9.81 7.89 7.48
C ALA A 41 -8.39 7.71 6.92
N PHE A 42 -7.98 6.48 6.58
CA PHE A 42 -6.70 6.21 5.92
C PHE A 42 -6.62 6.90 4.56
N PHE A 43 -7.64 6.69 3.72
CA PHE A 43 -7.65 7.25 2.38
C PHE A 43 -7.86 8.76 2.32
N ASN A 44 -8.47 9.36 3.34
CA ASN A 44 -8.60 10.82 3.43
C ASN A 44 -7.26 11.55 3.56
N LYS A 45 -6.20 10.86 4.01
CA LYS A 45 -4.84 11.41 4.09
C LYS A 45 -4.08 11.36 2.76
N ILE A 46 -4.62 10.65 1.78
CA ILE A 46 -4.00 10.43 0.47
C ILE A 46 -4.84 11.19 -0.55
N ASP A 47 -4.20 12.08 -1.30
CA ASP A 47 -4.89 12.88 -2.29
C ASP A 47 -5.17 12.08 -3.57
N ARG A 48 -4.22 11.23 -3.98
CA ARG A 48 -4.37 10.35 -5.16
C ARG A 48 -3.63 9.02 -4.97
N ILE A 49 -4.15 7.99 -5.62
CA ILE A 49 -3.58 6.63 -5.62
C ILE A 49 -3.34 6.24 -7.07
N TYR A 50 -2.10 5.90 -7.39
CA TYR A 50 -1.70 5.39 -8.68
C TYR A 50 -1.27 3.93 -8.52
N TYR A 51 -2.10 2.99 -8.99
CA TYR A 51 -1.77 1.58 -8.93
C TYR A 51 -1.39 1.03 -10.30
N ILE A 52 -0.26 0.34 -10.33
CA ILE A 52 0.34 -0.24 -11.53
C ILE A 52 -0.20 -1.65 -11.72
N ASN A 53 -0.82 -1.92 -12.88
CA ASN A 53 -1.40 -3.22 -13.17
C ASN A 53 -1.29 -3.56 -14.66
N LEU A 54 -0.85 -4.78 -14.98
CA LEU A 54 -0.83 -5.31 -16.34
C LEU A 54 -2.27 -5.55 -16.83
N GLN A 55 -2.57 -5.17 -18.06
CA GLN A 55 -3.94 -5.23 -18.61
C GLN A 55 -4.56 -6.62 -18.55
N HIS A 56 -3.77 -7.67 -18.75
CA HIS A 56 -4.22 -9.05 -18.71
C HIS A 56 -4.37 -9.61 -17.29
N ARG A 57 -3.86 -8.92 -16.24
CA ARG A 57 -3.95 -9.34 -14.83
C ARG A 57 -5.21 -8.76 -14.17
N GLN A 58 -6.37 -9.14 -14.72
CA GLN A 58 -7.66 -8.75 -14.13
C GLN A 58 -7.84 -9.34 -12.73
N ASP A 59 -7.32 -10.56 -12.49
CA ASP A 59 -7.28 -11.22 -11.19
C ASP A 59 -6.67 -10.32 -10.10
N ARG A 60 -5.47 -9.77 -10.36
CA ARG A 60 -4.75 -8.91 -9.43
C ARG A 60 -5.44 -7.56 -9.25
N LYS A 61 -6.00 -7.00 -10.33
CA LYS A 61 -6.79 -5.77 -10.27
C LYS A 61 -7.99 -5.92 -9.33
N ASP A 62 -8.77 -6.99 -9.48
CA ASP A 62 -9.96 -7.22 -8.69
C ASP A 62 -9.60 -7.44 -7.21
N GLU A 63 -8.53 -8.18 -6.93
CA GLU A 63 -8.03 -8.40 -5.57
C GLU A 63 -7.51 -7.11 -4.93
N PHE A 64 -6.79 -6.25 -5.68
CA PHE A 64 -6.35 -4.94 -5.22
C PHE A 64 -7.54 -4.05 -4.86
N LEU A 65 -8.48 -3.86 -5.78
CA LEU A 65 -9.66 -3.03 -5.56
C LEU A 65 -10.51 -3.54 -4.38
N ASN A 66 -10.63 -4.86 -4.21
CA ASN A 66 -11.34 -5.47 -3.08
C ASN A 66 -10.62 -5.23 -1.74
N ASN A 67 -9.30 -5.35 -1.69
CA ASN A 67 -8.53 -5.08 -0.46
C ASN A 67 -8.64 -3.61 -0.04
N PHE A 68 -8.60 -2.71 -0.99
CA PHE A 68 -8.74 -1.29 -0.74
C PHE A 68 -10.20 -0.88 -0.55
N SER A 69 -11.19 -1.61 -1.14
CA SER A 69 -12.65 -1.35 -1.04
C SER A 69 -13.03 0.14 -1.16
N LEU A 70 -12.39 0.84 -2.09
CA LEU A 70 -12.47 2.30 -2.18
C LEU A 70 -13.83 2.73 -2.72
N LYS A 71 -14.47 3.69 -2.03
CA LYS A 71 -15.73 4.30 -2.47
C LYS A 71 -15.50 5.51 -3.37
N ASP A 72 -14.36 6.18 -3.22
CA ASP A 72 -14.00 7.36 -4.00
C ASP A 72 -13.12 6.96 -5.18
N GLU A 73 -13.78 6.55 -6.27
CA GLU A 73 -13.10 6.18 -7.53
C GLU A 73 -12.33 7.36 -8.15
N ALA A 74 -12.66 8.60 -7.80
CA ALA A 74 -12.00 9.79 -8.34
C ALA A 74 -10.54 9.91 -7.88
N LYS A 75 -10.18 9.30 -6.75
CA LYS A 75 -8.80 9.30 -6.24
C LYS A 75 -7.93 8.19 -6.82
N ILE A 76 -8.53 7.19 -7.50
CA ILE A 76 -7.82 5.98 -7.92
C ILE A 76 -7.55 6.01 -9.41
N HIS A 77 -6.28 6.00 -9.76
CA HIS A 77 -5.82 6.02 -11.13
C HIS A 77 -5.08 4.71 -11.44
N ARG A 78 -5.63 3.93 -12.38
CA ARG A 78 -4.95 2.75 -12.88
C ARG A 78 -3.87 3.16 -13.88
N ILE A 79 -2.65 2.69 -13.63
CA ILE A 79 -1.54 2.82 -14.56
C ILE A 79 -1.44 1.53 -15.37
N ASP A 80 -1.65 1.62 -16.69
CA ASP A 80 -1.35 0.50 -17.56
C ASP A 80 0.14 0.21 -17.53
N ALA A 81 0.49 -0.91 -16.90
CA ALA A 81 1.87 -1.34 -16.75
C ALA A 81 2.52 -1.60 -18.11
N VAL A 82 3.78 -1.22 -18.22
CA VAL A 82 4.59 -1.47 -19.41
C VAL A 82 5.01 -2.93 -19.45
N HIS A 83 4.54 -3.67 -20.44
CA HIS A 83 4.97 -5.03 -20.67
C HIS A 83 6.21 -5.04 -21.55
N THR A 84 7.27 -5.74 -21.12
CA THR A 84 8.49 -5.97 -21.91
C THR A 84 8.75 -7.46 -22.04
N ASN A 85 9.08 -7.90 -23.25
CA ASN A 85 9.28 -9.33 -23.52
C ASN A 85 10.63 -9.87 -23.00
N GLU A 86 11.65 -9.00 -22.90
CA GLU A 86 13.01 -9.40 -22.54
C GLU A 86 13.23 -9.34 -21.02
N PHE A 87 12.95 -8.19 -20.40
CA PHE A 87 13.22 -7.96 -18.98
C PHE A 87 12.00 -7.35 -18.28
N GLY A 88 11.19 -8.18 -17.63
CA GLY A 88 9.99 -7.72 -16.90
C GLY A 88 10.29 -6.65 -15.85
N ALA A 89 11.49 -6.69 -15.23
CA ALA A 89 11.94 -5.67 -14.29
C ALA A 89 12.05 -4.26 -14.93
N ILE A 90 12.47 -4.18 -16.19
CA ILE A 90 12.48 -2.91 -16.96
C ILE A 90 11.05 -2.43 -17.23
N GLY A 91 10.14 -3.35 -17.53
CA GLY A 91 8.70 -3.02 -17.65
C GLY A 91 8.13 -2.43 -16.37
N CYS A 92 8.44 -3.05 -15.23
CA CYS A 92 8.09 -2.53 -13.90
C CYS A 92 8.68 -1.13 -13.69
N PHE A 93 9.96 -0.95 -13.93
CA PHE A 93 10.64 0.33 -13.81
C PHE A 93 9.97 1.45 -14.65
N LYS A 94 9.72 1.19 -15.94
CA LYS A 94 9.02 2.13 -16.84
C LYS A 94 7.59 2.42 -16.37
N SER A 95 6.94 1.45 -15.75
CA SER A 95 5.60 1.64 -15.19
C SER A 95 5.60 2.60 -13.99
N HIS A 96 6.62 2.53 -13.14
CA HIS A 96 6.82 3.51 -12.06
C HIS A 96 7.12 4.92 -12.60
N ILE A 97 7.92 5.05 -13.67
CA ILE A 97 8.13 6.34 -14.33
C ILE A 97 6.78 6.92 -14.81
N LYS A 98 5.98 6.11 -15.48
CA LYS A 98 4.66 6.53 -15.97
C LYS A 98 3.71 6.94 -14.83
N ALA A 99 3.72 6.22 -13.71
CA ALA A 99 2.93 6.57 -12.53
C ALA A 99 3.36 7.92 -11.93
N LEU A 100 4.66 8.16 -11.82
CA LEU A 100 5.22 9.41 -11.32
C LEU A 100 4.95 10.60 -12.27
N GLU A 101 5.02 10.39 -13.59
CA GLU A 101 4.67 11.41 -14.59
C GLU A 101 3.20 11.82 -14.49
N MET A 102 2.30 10.84 -14.30
CA MET A 102 0.88 11.12 -14.11
C MET A 102 0.66 11.85 -12.77
N ALA A 103 1.30 11.42 -11.70
CA ALA A 103 1.20 12.09 -10.39
C ALA A 103 1.66 13.55 -10.47
N LEU A 104 2.73 13.82 -11.22
CA LEU A 104 3.23 15.18 -11.42
C LEU A 104 2.28 16.03 -12.27
N ALA A 105 1.67 15.44 -13.31
CA ALA A 105 0.74 16.15 -14.19
C ALA A 105 -0.59 16.49 -13.51
N ASP A 106 -1.07 15.60 -12.63
CA ASP A 106 -2.37 15.73 -11.96
C ASP A 106 -2.31 16.62 -10.72
N SER A 107 -1.11 16.88 -10.17
CA SER A 107 -0.96 17.66 -8.94
C SER A 107 -0.78 19.16 -9.23
N ASN A 108 -1.60 19.97 -8.53
CA ASN A 108 -1.45 21.42 -8.50
C ASN A 108 -0.92 21.94 -7.16
N ASN A 109 -0.74 21.04 -6.17
CA ASN A 109 -0.28 21.39 -4.84
C ASN A 109 0.95 20.54 -4.45
N PRO A 110 2.10 21.16 -4.17
CA PRO A 110 3.34 20.44 -3.82
C PRO A 110 3.22 19.63 -2.54
N ASN A 111 2.23 19.93 -1.69
CA ASN A 111 1.99 19.22 -0.44
C ASN A 111 1.03 18.03 -0.58
N ASP A 112 0.42 17.83 -1.75
CA ASP A 112 -0.42 16.64 -1.99
C ASP A 112 0.38 15.37 -1.69
N ILE A 113 -0.26 14.42 -1.04
CA ILE A 113 0.28 13.11 -0.73
C ILE A 113 -0.25 12.12 -1.76
N VAL A 114 0.63 11.47 -2.49
CA VAL A 114 0.27 10.43 -3.45
C VAL A 114 0.77 9.07 -2.98
N LEU A 115 -0.06 8.04 -3.20
CA LEU A 115 0.33 6.65 -3.08
C LEU A 115 0.67 6.12 -4.47
N ILE A 116 1.92 5.68 -4.65
CA ILE A 116 2.33 4.90 -5.80
C ILE A 116 2.44 3.45 -5.35
N CYS A 117 1.77 2.54 -6.05
CA CYS A 117 1.81 1.13 -5.66
C CYS A 117 1.64 0.17 -6.84
N GLU A 118 2.05 -1.07 -6.61
CA GLU A 118 1.78 -2.20 -7.48
C GLU A 118 0.46 -2.87 -7.08
N ASP A 119 -0.13 -3.65 -7.97
CA ASP A 119 -1.40 -4.33 -7.76
C ASP A 119 -1.35 -5.51 -6.77
N ASP A 120 -0.17 -5.78 -6.19
CA ASP A 120 0.02 -6.75 -5.12
C ASP A 120 0.31 -6.13 -3.75
N LEU A 121 0.25 -4.80 -3.63
CA LEU A 121 0.23 -4.16 -2.32
C LEU A 121 -1.01 -4.63 -1.54
N TYR A 122 -0.80 -5.09 -0.30
CA TYR A 122 -1.85 -5.63 0.55
C TYR A 122 -1.76 -5.07 1.97
N ILE A 123 -2.85 -4.45 2.41
CA ILE A 123 -3.02 -3.98 3.79
C ILE A 123 -3.72 -5.09 4.58
N LYS A 124 -3.01 -5.69 5.54
CA LYS A 124 -3.55 -6.78 6.37
C LYS A 124 -4.59 -6.30 7.39
N ASP A 125 -4.34 -5.15 7.97
CA ASP A 125 -5.17 -4.56 9.02
C ASP A 125 -5.26 -3.05 8.81
N ILE A 126 -6.42 -2.60 8.34
CA ILE A 126 -6.65 -1.19 8.03
C ILE A 126 -6.69 -0.32 9.29
N PHE A 127 -7.15 -0.85 10.44
CA PHE A 127 -7.16 -0.11 11.70
C PHE A 127 -5.74 0.14 12.20
N TYR A 128 -4.90 -0.89 12.13
CA TYR A 128 -3.50 -0.79 12.47
C TYR A 128 -2.77 0.18 11.53
N CYS A 129 -2.94 0.03 10.24
CA CYS A 129 -2.31 0.86 9.22
C CYS A 129 -2.69 2.34 9.40
N ASN A 130 -3.99 2.63 9.59
CA ASN A 130 -4.48 3.97 9.81
C ASN A 130 -3.88 4.61 11.07
N ARG A 131 -3.89 3.88 12.20
CA ARG A 131 -3.32 4.35 13.48
C ARG A 131 -1.83 4.68 13.37
N ILE A 132 -1.07 3.81 12.70
CA ILE A 132 0.38 4.01 12.56
C ILE A 132 0.68 5.15 11.60
N LEU A 133 -0.07 5.28 10.52
CA LEU A 133 0.11 6.40 9.58
C LEU A 133 -0.27 7.74 10.23
N ASP A 134 -1.38 7.81 11.00
CA ASP A 134 -1.74 9.00 11.76
C ASP A 134 -0.59 9.44 12.67
N TRP A 135 -0.10 8.50 13.47
CA TRP A 135 1.01 8.76 14.37
C TRP A 135 2.25 9.26 13.60
N ALA A 136 2.59 8.63 12.48
CA ALA A 136 3.76 9.03 11.70
C ALA A 136 3.63 10.45 11.14
N LEU A 137 2.47 10.80 10.61
CA LEU A 137 2.22 12.14 10.05
C LEU A 137 2.23 13.22 11.13
N ASP A 138 1.88 12.87 12.39
CA ASP A 138 1.94 13.79 13.53
C ASP A 138 3.38 14.02 14.03
N VAL A 139 4.20 12.95 14.08
CA VAL A 139 5.53 13.03 14.71
C VAL A 139 6.66 13.33 13.72
N LEU A 140 6.47 13.05 12.43
CA LEU A 140 7.45 13.36 11.39
C LEU A 140 7.22 14.79 10.88
N PRO A 141 8.00 15.79 11.34
CA PRO A 141 7.78 17.20 10.98
C PRO A 141 8.07 17.44 9.49
N ASP A 142 8.91 16.61 8.91
CA ASP A 142 9.31 16.69 7.52
C ASP A 142 9.72 15.31 7.01
N TRP A 143 9.18 14.95 5.85
CA TRP A 143 9.44 13.68 5.18
C TRP A 143 9.23 13.83 3.66
N ASP A 144 9.92 13.03 2.88
CA ASP A 144 9.80 12.97 1.42
C ASP A 144 9.01 11.75 0.96
N VAL A 145 9.36 10.57 1.51
CA VAL A 145 8.75 9.28 1.19
C VAL A 145 8.51 8.46 2.45
N ILE A 146 7.38 7.78 2.54
CA ILE A 146 7.05 6.78 3.57
C ILE A 146 6.75 5.45 2.87
N MET A 147 7.59 4.45 3.09
CA MET A 147 7.41 3.11 2.55
C MET A 147 6.38 2.34 3.39
N LEU A 148 5.28 1.90 2.77
CA LEU A 148 4.24 1.12 3.43
C LEU A 148 4.61 -0.36 3.52
N SER A 149 5.25 -0.88 2.47
CA SER A 149 5.86 -2.20 2.37
C SER A 149 7.32 -2.04 1.97
N HIS A 150 8.22 -2.78 2.63
CA HIS A 150 9.65 -2.56 2.43
C HIS A 150 10.50 -3.79 2.78
N ASN A 151 11.63 -3.92 2.10
CA ASN A 151 12.72 -4.84 2.45
C ASN A 151 13.96 -4.01 2.79
N THR A 152 14.03 -3.55 4.05
CA THR A 152 15.06 -2.62 4.49
C THR A 152 16.31 -3.35 4.97
N HIS A 153 17.44 -3.07 4.32
CA HIS A 153 18.74 -3.64 4.63
C HIS A 153 19.59 -2.71 5.51
N LYS A 154 19.43 -1.38 5.36
CA LYS A 154 20.15 -0.39 6.16
C LYS A 154 19.24 0.77 6.53
N PHE A 155 19.32 1.20 7.78
CA PHE A 155 18.53 2.30 8.32
C PHE A 155 19.23 2.98 9.49
N ASN A 156 18.79 4.20 9.80
CA ASN A 156 19.10 4.88 11.04
C ASN A 156 17.90 4.77 11.98
N HIS A 157 18.19 4.55 13.26
CA HIS A 157 17.15 4.64 14.30
C HIS A 157 16.68 6.08 14.42
N THR A 158 15.37 6.25 14.60
CA THR A 158 14.77 7.53 14.95
C THR A 158 14.32 7.51 16.42
N PRO A 159 14.06 8.67 17.04
CA PRO A 159 13.49 8.71 18.39
C PRO A 159 12.01 8.32 18.44
N TYR A 160 11.40 8.03 17.29
CA TYR A 160 9.97 7.77 17.19
C TYR A 160 9.67 6.30 17.40
N SER A 161 9.15 5.98 18.59
CA SER A 161 8.65 4.65 18.94
C SER A 161 7.39 4.75 19.77
N THR A 162 6.50 3.77 19.64
CA THR A 162 5.32 3.64 20.49
C THR A 162 5.59 2.75 21.70
N ARG A 163 4.65 2.74 22.64
CA ARG A 163 4.70 1.82 23.81
C ARG A 163 4.57 0.36 23.41
N ASN A 164 4.03 0.08 22.22
CA ASN A 164 3.85 -1.28 21.69
C ASN A 164 5.02 -1.74 20.81
N SER A 165 6.17 -1.05 20.89
CA SER A 165 7.39 -1.36 20.14
C SER A 165 7.27 -1.15 18.62
N GLU A 166 6.26 -0.40 18.14
CA GLU A 166 6.30 0.09 16.76
C GLU A 166 7.33 1.22 16.66
N ASN A 167 8.12 1.19 15.60
CA ASN A 167 9.17 2.17 15.36
C ASN A 167 9.05 2.77 13.97
N ILE A 168 9.41 4.04 13.83
CA ILE A 168 9.70 4.65 12.54
C ILE A 168 11.21 4.62 12.38
N ILE A 169 11.68 4.09 11.26
CA ILE A 169 13.09 4.07 10.89
C ILE A 169 13.34 5.00 9.70
N GLN A 170 14.48 5.66 9.68
CA GLN A 170 14.94 6.39 8.51
C GLN A 170 15.68 5.43 7.59
N VAL A 171 15.14 5.21 6.43
CA VAL A 171 15.66 4.25 5.45
C VAL A 171 16.87 4.82 4.74
N THR A 172 17.93 4.03 4.63
CA THR A 172 19.14 4.38 3.86
C THR A 172 19.47 3.35 2.79
N HIS A 173 18.86 2.16 2.86
CA HIS A 173 18.92 1.14 1.83
C HIS A 173 17.75 0.17 1.98
N SER A 174 16.76 0.33 1.15
CA SER A 174 15.60 -0.55 1.08
C SER A 174 15.21 -0.82 -0.36
N ALA A 175 14.84 -2.06 -0.63
CA ALA A 175 14.19 -2.50 -1.84
C ALA A 175 12.67 -2.61 -1.62
N THR A 176 11.97 -3.12 -2.63
CA THR A 176 10.52 -3.33 -2.69
C THR A 176 9.75 -2.02 -2.92
N ALA A 177 9.21 -1.89 -4.12
CA ALA A 177 8.43 -0.73 -4.55
C ALA A 177 6.92 -1.01 -4.58
N SER A 178 6.45 -2.05 -3.88
CA SER A 178 5.04 -2.46 -3.92
C SER A 178 4.08 -1.39 -3.39
N GLY A 179 4.54 -0.47 -2.50
CA GLY A 179 3.72 0.66 -2.07
C GLY A 179 4.46 1.67 -1.22
N TYR A 180 4.40 2.94 -1.64
CA TYR A 180 5.01 4.07 -0.94
C TYR A 180 4.21 5.36 -1.10
N LEU A 181 4.10 6.10 -0.01
CA LEU A 181 3.58 7.46 0.00
C LEU A 181 4.68 8.45 -0.33
N MET A 182 4.34 9.50 -1.06
CA MET A 182 5.26 10.55 -1.45
C MET A 182 4.56 11.90 -1.47
N LYS A 183 5.27 12.97 -1.07
CA LYS A 183 4.83 14.34 -1.36
C LYS A 183 5.03 14.67 -2.83
N CYS A 184 4.06 15.35 -3.44
CA CYS A 184 4.15 15.74 -4.85
C CYS A 184 5.36 16.63 -5.14
N SER A 185 5.83 17.43 -4.16
CA SER A 185 7.06 18.21 -4.27
C SER A 185 8.32 17.36 -4.49
N TYR A 186 8.30 16.08 -4.08
CA TYR A 186 9.43 15.17 -4.23
C TYR A 186 9.43 14.37 -5.54
N VAL A 187 8.26 14.26 -6.20
CA VAL A 187 8.11 13.51 -7.46
C VAL A 187 9.14 13.90 -8.52
N PRO A 188 9.42 15.19 -8.80
CA PRO A 188 10.42 15.57 -9.81
C PRO A 188 11.81 14.99 -9.53
N LYS A 189 12.22 14.94 -8.26
CA LYS A 189 13.55 14.46 -7.86
C LYS A 189 13.70 12.95 -8.10
N LEU A 190 12.70 12.14 -7.73
CA LEU A 190 12.71 10.71 -8.01
C LEU A 190 12.63 10.44 -9.51
N LEU A 191 11.80 11.20 -10.22
CA LEU A 191 11.62 11.06 -11.66
C LEU A 191 12.90 11.40 -12.43
N GLU A 192 13.71 12.38 -11.98
CA GLU A 192 15.00 12.71 -12.57
C GLU A 192 15.96 11.50 -12.54
N ILE A 193 16.10 10.84 -11.39
CA ILE A 193 16.93 9.65 -11.25
C ILE A 193 16.43 8.51 -12.16
N TYR A 194 15.13 8.25 -12.13
CA TYR A 194 14.53 7.21 -12.94
C TYR A 194 14.68 7.47 -14.45
N LYS A 195 14.48 8.68 -14.91
CA LYS A 195 14.68 9.05 -16.32
C LYS A 195 16.13 8.98 -16.74
N ARG A 196 17.07 9.32 -15.87
CA ARG A 196 18.51 9.15 -16.12
C ARG A 196 18.84 7.68 -16.39
N ASP A 197 18.37 6.79 -15.51
CA ASP A 197 18.69 5.36 -15.59
C ASP A 197 17.94 4.67 -16.73
N ASP A 198 16.72 5.08 -17.04
CA ASP A 198 15.98 4.62 -18.23
C ASP A 198 16.67 5.06 -19.53
N ALA A 199 17.14 6.31 -19.60
CA ALA A 199 17.87 6.80 -20.78
C ALA A 199 19.17 6.03 -21.01
N GLU A 200 19.88 5.64 -19.95
CA GLU A 200 21.11 4.85 -20.07
C GLU A 200 20.79 3.41 -20.51
N TYR A 201 19.72 2.79 -19.99
CA TYR A 201 19.22 1.51 -20.49
C TYR A 201 18.82 1.60 -21.97
N GLU A 202 18.06 2.61 -22.36
CA GLU A 202 17.60 2.81 -23.74
C GLU A 202 18.75 2.95 -24.73
N LYS A 203 19.86 3.57 -24.30
CA LYS A 203 21.06 3.76 -25.11
C LYS A 203 21.88 2.47 -25.27
N THR A 204 22.02 1.67 -24.21
CA THR A 204 22.87 0.49 -24.22
C THR A 204 22.12 -0.80 -24.54
N LYS A 205 20.84 -0.86 -24.17
CA LYS A 205 20.00 -2.07 -24.12
C LYS A 205 20.59 -3.20 -23.25
N GLU A 206 21.58 -2.88 -22.44
CA GLU A 206 22.16 -3.81 -21.48
C GLU A 206 21.40 -3.73 -20.16
N PHE A 207 20.91 -4.87 -19.70
CA PHE A 207 20.27 -4.93 -18.38
C PHE A 207 21.32 -4.82 -17.28
N LYS A 208 21.13 -3.87 -16.37
CA LYS A 208 21.89 -3.72 -15.14
C LYS A 208 20.93 -3.62 -13.96
N ILE A 209 21.32 -4.18 -12.82
CA ILE A 209 20.51 -4.17 -11.61
C ILE A 209 20.21 -2.75 -11.15
N GLU A 210 21.10 -1.81 -11.42
CA GLU A 210 20.96 -0.38 -11.07
C GLU A 210 19.81 0.32 -11.81
N TYR A 211 19.30 -0.30 -12.90
CA TYR A 211 18.19 0.26 -13.69
C TYR A 211 16.82 -0.26 -13.26
N ILE A 212 16.70 -0.94 -12.12
CA ILE A 212 15.40 -1.28 -11.54
C ILE A 212 14.98 -0.26 -10.48
N ASN A 213 13.68 0.02 -10.41
CA ASN A 213 13.09 1.07 -9.60
C ASN A 213 13.52 1.04 -8.12
N ASP A 214 13.53 -0.14 -7.51
CA ASP A 214 13.84 -0.33 -6.09
C ASP A 214 15.35 -0.45 -5.79
N VAL A 215 16.21 -0.30 -6.80
CA VAL A 215 17.65 -0.14 -6.66
C VAL A 215 18.10 1.28 -7.05
N SER A 216 17.55 1.80 -8.14
CA SER A 216 17.84 3.15 -8.66
C SER A 216 17.63 4.24 -7.58
N TRP A 217 16.59 4.15 -6.78
CA TRP A 217 16.26 5.12 -5.74
C TRP A 217 17.17 5.09 -4.48
N ILE A 218 18.05 4.07 -4.33
CA ILE A 218 18.90 3.93 -3.13
C ILE A 218 19.82 5.13 -2.91
N GLU A 219 20.24 5.79 -3.98
CA GLU A 219 21.07 7.00 -3.85
C GLU A 219 20.30 8.16 -3.19
N LEU A 220 18.98 8.24 -3.37
CA LEU A 220 18.11 9.22 -2.72
C LEU A 220 17.84 8.84 -1.26
N GLN A 221 17.62 7.58 -0.96
CA GLN A 221 17.42 7.10 0.42
C GLN A 221 18.59 7.48 1.35
N LYS A 222 19.81 7.55 0.81
CA LYS A 222 21.01 7.95 1.58
C LYS A 222 21.09 9.44 1.91
N LYS A 223 20.34 10.29 1.19
CA LYS A 223 20.47 11.74 1.25
C LYS A 223 19.21 12.42 1.78
N ASP A 224 18.06 11.78 1.59
CA ASP A 224 16.76 12.38 1.75
C ASP A 224 15.97 11.73 2.89
N LYS A 225 14.76 12.22 3.15
CA LYS A 225 13.93 11.85 4.29
C LYS A 225 12.98 10.73 3.94
N TRP A 226 13.53 9.52 3.79
CA TRP A 226 12.79 8.31 3.55
C TRP A 226 12.57 7.56 4.85
N PHE A 227 11.32 7.17 5.12
CA PHE A 227 10.93 6.48 6.34
C PHE A 227 10.18 5.19 6.05
N ALA A 228 10.19 4.28 7.02
CA ALA A 228 9.43 3.05 7.01
C ALA A 228 9.04 2.66 8.44
N PHE A 229 8.16 1.67 8.56
CA PHE A 229 7.63 1.19 9.84
C PHE A 229 8.18 -0.18 10.20
N VAL A 230 8.48 -0.37 11.47
CA VAL A 230 8.83 -1.69 12.03
C VAL A 230 7.90 -1.98 13.20
N PRO A 231 6.99 -2.99 13.09
CA PRO A 231 6.75 -3.83 11.91
C PRO A 231 6.14 -3.06 10.72
N THR A 232 6.23 -3.65 9.51
CA THR A 232 5.64 -3.07 8.29
C THR A 232 4.11 -3.05 8.36
N ILE A 233 3.50 -2.01 7.81
CA ILE A 233 2.04 -1.79 7.85
C ILE A 233 1.30 -2.35 6.63
N ALA A 234 2.02 -2.65 5.56
CA ALA A 234 1.52 -3.35 4.40
C ALA A 234 2.56 -4.37 3.92
N ILE A 235 2.16 -5.25 3.04
CA ILE A 235 3.03 -6.29 2.48
C ILE A 235 2.87 -6.37 0.97
N GLN A 236 3.84 -6.98 0.31
CA GLN A 236 3.69 -7.48 -1.04
C GLN A 236 3.04 -8.87 -0.97
N ARG A 237 1.83 -9.00 -1.54
CA ARG A 237 1.06 -10.23 -1.47
C ARG A 237 1.74 -11.34 -2.28
N ARG A 238 1.77 -12.56 -1.70
CA ARG A 238 2.16 -13.74 -2.44
C ARG A 238 1.25 -13.94 -3.65
N SER A 239 1.83 -13.95 -4.85
CA SER A 239 1.10 -14.12 -6.10
C SER A 239 2.01 -14.64 -7.21
N TYR A 240 1.42 -15.01 -8.36
CA TYR A 240 2.19 -15.31 -9.55
C TYR A 240 2.84 -14.02 -10.09
N SER A 241 4.15 -14.02 -10.23
CA SER A 241 4.93 -12.92 -10.80
C SER A 241 5.17 -13.15 -12.31
N ASP A 242 4.73 -12.18 -13.11
CA ASP A 242 5.02 -12.18 -14.55
C ASP A 242 6.52 -11.93 -14.85
N ILE A 243 7.23 -11.31 -13.90
CA ILE A 243 8.67 -11.08 -13.98
C ILE A 243 9.44 -12.36 -13.74
N GLN A 244 9.13 -13.07 -12.63
CA GLN A 244 9.85 -14.29 -12.24
C GLN A 244 9.25 -15.57 -12.84
N LYS A 245 8.10 -15.45 -13.53
CA LYS A 245 7.36 -16.57 -14.17
C LYS A 245 7.04 -17.71 -13.17
N GLY A 246 6.68 -17.36 -11.96
CA GLY A 246 6.37 -18.27 -10.87
C GLY A 246 5.64 -17.61 -9.72
N VAL A 247 5.12 -18.42 -8.79
CA VAL A 247 4.56 -17.92 -7.55
C VAL A 247 5.69 -17.45 -6.65
N VAL A 248 5.68 -16.19 -6.27
CA VAL A 248 6.67 -15.58 -5.35
C VAL A 248 6.00 -15.18 -4.06
N ASP A 249 6.79 -15.31 -3.01
CA ASP A 249 6.48 -14.82 -1.66
C ASP A 249 7.76 -14.17 -1.14
N TYR A 250 7.73 -12.85 -1.05
CA TYR A 250 8.89 -12.09 -0.58
C TYR A 250 8.98 -12.02 0.94
N GLY A 251 7.95 -12.52 1.65
CA GLY A 251 7.91 -12.51 3.12
C GLY A 251 7.79 -11.12 3.75
N ILE A 252 7.40 -10.13 2.97
CA ILE A 252 7.37 -8.70 3.33
C ILE A 252 6.03 -8.09 2.97
#